data_24ad70d11117af5d11eccde1dffe2249
#
_entry.id   24ad70d11117af5d11eccde1dffe2249
#
_cell.length_a   1.000
_cell.length_b   1.000
_cell.length_c   1.000
_cell.angle_alpha   90.00
_cell.angle_beta   90.00
_cell.angle_gamma   90.00
#
_symmetry.space_group_name_H-M   'P 1'
#
loop_
_entity.id
_entity.type
_entity.pdbx_description
1 polymer ?
#
loop_
_entity_poly.entity_id
_entity_poly.type
_entity_poly.pdbx_seq_one_letter_code
_entity_poly.pdbx_strand_id
1 'polypeptide(L)'
;YGFTASLIIAGYLRIKKGLNLTKPRENKDEFDLVLDANNLIGTANWDLNIFVNFINELEQDGFKTHLFFDHSIIRLLREQNLILEGETVPMTICRVLNRNRHNVTVSKKGHKADGLLIKYADRNKITVLSNDKFNKLEDRFYIQSAARLKNNGLIKRVSLIDGALTIM
;
A
#
# COMPACT_ATOMS: atom_id res chain seq x y z
N TYR A 1 -25.46 19.67 10.15
CA TYR A 1 -24.46 18.89 10.92
C TYR A 1 -24.65 17.35 10.80
N GLY A 2 -25.37 16.85 9.77
CA GLY A 2 -25.65 15.41 9.59
C GLY A 2 -24.83 14.69 8.51
N PHE A 3 -24.12 15.39 7.63
CA PHE A 3 -23.50 14.79 6.44
C PHE A 3 -22.13 14.14 6.70
N THR A 4 -21.37 14.58 7.67
CA THR A 4 -20.01 14.06 7.95
C THR A 4 -20.01 12.71 8.65
N ALA A 5 -20.98 12.44 9.53
CA ALA A 5 -21.07 11.17 10.25
C ALA A 5 -21.48 10.00 9.32
N SER A 6 -22.35 10.25 8.33
CA SER A 6 -22.79 9.21 7.39
C SER A 6 -21.71 8.73 6.44
N LEU A 7 -20.80 9.62 6.00
CA LEU A 7 -19.65 9.26 5.14
C LEU A 7 -18.60 8.43 5.89
N ILE A 8 -18.32 8.77 7.14
CA ILE A 8 -17.38 8.02 8.00
C ILE A 8 -17.91 6.62 8.29
N ILE A 9 -19.20 6.47 8.57
CA ILE A 9 -19.82 5.16 8.81
C ILE A 9 -19.86 4.31 7.55
N ALA A 10 -20.08 4.90 6.36
CA ALA A 10 -20.05 4.19 5.08
C ALA A 10 -18.65 3.68 4.72
N GLY A 11 -17.59 4.47 4.97
CA GLY A 11 -16.20 4.05 4.80
C GLY A 11 -15.82 2.90 5.74
N TYR A 12 -16.15 3.02 7.00
CA TYR A 12 -15.92 1.99 8.02
C TYR A 12 -16.58 0.64 7.70
N LEU A 13 -17.82 0.66 7.16
CA LEU A 13 -18.52 -0.54 6.72
C LEU A 13 -17.95 -1.16 5.44
N ARG A 14 -17.37 -0.35 4.54
CA ARG A 14 -16.76 -0.83 3.28
C ARG A 14 -15.49 -1.62 3.53
N ILE A 15 -14.61 -1.15 4.42
CA ILE A 15 -13.37 -1.86 4.77
C ILE A 15 -13.68 -3.16 5.51
N LYS A 16 -14.63 -3.18 6.45
CA LYS A 16 -14.99 -4.40 7.19
C LYS A 16 -15.63 -5.51 6.35
N LYS A 17 -16.37 -5.19 5.28
CA LYS A 17 -17.03 -6.22 4.44
C LYS A 17 -16.06 -7.03 3.55
N GLY A 18 -14.91 -6.47 3.20
CA GLY A 18 -13.91 -7.14 2.34
C GLY A 18 -12.77 -7.82 3.10
N LEU A 19 -12.58 -7.51 4.36
CA LEU A 19 -11.43 -7.92 5.14
C LEU A 19 -11.82 -8.95 6.19
N ASN A 20 -11.70 -10.25 5.88
CA ASN A 20 -11.37 -11.24 6.90
C ASN A 20 -9.89 -11.04 7.31
N LEU A 21 -9.54 -9.82 7.69
CA LEU A 21 -8.24 -9.57 8.29
C LEU A 21 -8.30 -10.08 9.74
N THR A 22 -7.41 -11.00 10.05
CA THR A 22 -7.11 -11.33 11.45
C THR A 22 -6.76 -10.04 12.17
N LYS A 23 -7.26 -9.89 13.42
CA LYS A 23 -7.02 -8.70 14.27
C LYS A 23 -5.56 -8.27 14.22
N PRO A 24 -5.27 -6.94 14.32
CA PRO A 24 -3.90 -6.43 14.42
C PRO A 24 -3.10 -7.24 15.45
N ARG A 25 -1.87 -7.60 15.10
CA ARG A 25 -0.98 -8.35 15.98
C ARG A 25 -0.56 -7.46 17.15
N GLU A 26 -0.54 -8.01 18.36
CA GLU A 26 -0.13 -7.29 19.57
C GLU A 26 1.36 -6.89 19.59
N ASN A 27 2.16 -7.35 18.63
CA ASN A 27 3.59 -7.08 18.59
C ASN A 27 3.86 -5.66 18.05
N LYS A 28 4.47 -4.79 18.86
CA LYS A 28 4.58 -3.33 18.62
C LYS A 28 5.40 -2.93 17.39
N ASP A 29 6.22 -3.82 16.83
CA ASP A 29 7.19 -3.51 15.78
C ASP A 29 6.85 -4.13 14.40
N GLU A 30 5.77 -4.88 14.30
CA GLU A 30 5.36 -5.55 13.05
C GLU A 30 4.24 -4.77 12.34
N PHE A 31 4.30 -4.77 11.01
CA PHE A 31 3.24 -4.25 10.16
C PHE A 31 2.16 -5.32 9.95
N ASP A 32 0.91 -4.88 9.81
CA ASP A 32 -0.23 -5.74 9.53
C ASP A 32 -0.47 -5.89 8.04
N LEU A 33 -0.17 -4.83 7.28
CA LEU A 33 -0.40 -4.73 5.84
C LEU A 33 0.84 -4.21 5.12
N VAL A 34 1.08 -4.78 3.95
CA VAL A 34 2.08 -4.31 2.98
C VAL A 34 1.35 -3.81 1.75
N LEU A 35 1.62 -2.59 1.33
CA LEU A 35 0.96 -1.96 0.19
C LEU A 35 1.93 -1.81 -0.98
N ASP A 36 1.52 -2.29 -2.15
CA ASP A 36 2.14 -2.00 -3.45
C ASP A 36 1.70 -0.61 -3.90
N ALA A 37 2.43 0.40 -3.43
CA ALA A 37 1.98 1.78 -3.49
C ALA A 37 1.84 2.30 -4.93
N ASN A 38 2.79 2.00 -5.84
CA ASN A 38 2.67 2.43 -7.24
C ASN A 38 1.44 1.82 -7.92
N ASN A 39 1.17 0.54 -7.65
CA ASN A 39 0.02 -0.16 -8.21
C ASN A 39 -1.30 0.43 -7.68
N LEU A 40 -1.38 0.71 -6.37
CA LEU A 40 -2.57 1.28 -5.76
C LEU A 40 -2.82 2.74 -6.18
N ILE A 41 -1.75 3.55 -6.31
CA ILE A 41 -1.85 4.92 -6.86
C ILE A 41 -2.34 4.86 -8.30
N GLY A 42 -1.85 3.92 -9.12
CA GLY A 42 -2.36 3.68 -10.46
C GLY A 42 -3.83 3.29 -10.47
N THR A 43 -4.28 2.45 -9.52
CA THR A 43 -5.70 2.09 -9.33
C THR A 43 -6.55 3.31 -8.94
N ALA A 44 -5.97 4.26 -8.20
CA ALA A 44 -6.58 5.54 -7.84
C ALA A 44 -6.51 6.59 -8.97
N ASN A 45 -6.27 6.18 -10.22
CA ASN A 45 -6.11 7.09 -11.37
C ASN A 45 -4.98 8.13 -11.16
N TRP A 46 -3.91 7.75 -10.47
CA TRP A 46 -2.76 8.59 -10.11
C TRP A 46 -3.12 9.78 -9.19
N ASP A 47 -4.28 9.74 -8.54
CA ASP A 47 -4.67 10.72 -7.52
C ASP A 47 -4.09 10.32 -6.16
N LEU A 48 -3.11 11.11 -5.70
CA LEU A 48 -2.46 10.88 -4.40
C LEU A 48 -3.41 11.11 -3.23
N ASN A 49 -4.43 11.98 -3.35
CA ASN A 49 -5.36 12.23 -2.25
C ASN A 49 -6.23 11.00 -1.99
N ILE A 50 -6.69 10.31 -3.04
CA ILE A 50 -7.44 9.05 -2.91
C ILE A 50 -6.57 8.00 -2.20
N PHE A 51 -5.31 7.88 -2.57
CA PHE A 51 -4.37 6.94 -1.95
C PHE A 51 -4.06 7.30 -0.49
N VAL A 52 -3.83 8.59 -0.18
CA VAL A 52 -3.62 9.07 1.19
C VAL A 52 -4.83 8.80 2.07
N ASN A 53 -6.04 9.09 1.58
CA ASN A 53 -7.27 8.82 2.32
C ASN A 53 -7.41 7.32 2.62
N PHE A 54 -7.13 6.46 1.65
CA PHE A 54 -7.17 5.00 1.84
C PHE A 54 -6.20 4.53 2.93
N ILE A 55 -4.95 5.02 2.94
CA ILE A 55 -4.00 4.66 3.99
C ILE A 55 -4.49 5.17 5.35
N ASN A 56 -4.99 6.40 5.42
CA ASN A 56 -5.49 6.98 6.66
C ASN A 56 -6.68 6.17 7.22
N GLU A 57 -7.59 5.69 6.36
CA GLU A 57 -8.70 4.83 6.76
C GLU A 57 -8.19 3.49 7.33
N LEU A 58 -7.21 2.85 6.68
CA LEU A 58 -6.60 1.62 7.19
C LEU A 58 -5.97 1.84 8.57
N GLU A 59 -5.27 2.95 8.79
CA GLU A 59 -4.64 3.26 10.06
C GLU A 59 -5.65 3.66 11.15
N GLN A 60 -6.74 4.35 10.80
CA GLN A 60 -7.85 4.61 11.71
C GLN A 60 -8.55 3.31 12.15
N ASP A 61 -8.59 2.30 11.30
CA ASP A 61 -9.06 0.96 11.63
C ASP A 61 -8.04 0.13 12.45
N GLY A 62 -6.89 0.71 12.78
CA GLY A 62 -5.86 0.13 13.65
C GLY A 62 -4.78 -0.67 12.92
N PHE A 63 -4.76 -0.69 11.58
CA PHE A 63 -3.73 -1.40 10.82
C PHE A 63 -2.45 -0.59 10.69
N LYS A 64 -1.32 -1.22 10.98
CA LYS A 64 0.00 -0.67 10.69
C LYS A 64 0.39 -1.01 9.26
N THR A 65 0.67 0.01 8.45
CA THR A 65 0.95 -0.14 7.03
C THR A 65 2.42 0.04 6.70
N HIS A 66 2.97 -0.78 5.79
CA HIS A 66 4.28 -0.58 5.17
C HIS A 66 4.11 -0.39 3.66
N LEU A 67 4.62 0.71 3.13
CA LEU A 67 4.45 1.12 1.76
C LEU A 67 5.71 0.79 0.94
N PHE A 68 5.54 0.05 -0.14
CA PHE A 68 6.61 -0.24 -1.11
C PHE A 68 6.39 0.55 -2.39
N PHE A 69 7.41 1.31 -2.78
CA PHE A 69 7.40 2.14 -3.98
C PHE A 69 8.47 1.71 -4.97
N ASP A 70 8.12 1.68 -6.24
CA ASP A 70 9.10 1.75 -7.31
C ASP A 70 9.69 3.16 -7.38
N HIS A 71 10.99 3.23 -7.70
CA HIS A 71 11.65 4.52 -7.92
C HIS A 71 10.97 5.37 -9.02
N SER A 72 10.24 4.74 -9.93
CA SER A 72 9.46 5.41 -11.00
C SER A 72 8.41 6.39 -10.48
N ILE A 73 8.00 6.31 -9.21
CA ILE A 73 7.13 7.29 -8.56
C ILE A 73 7.66 8.73 -8.64
N ILE A 74 8.98 8.91 -8.82
CA ILE A 74 9.62 10.23 -9.00
C ILE A 74 8.99 11.03 -10.15
N ARG A 75 8.48 10.35 -11.18
CA ARG A 75 7.83 11.01 -12.31
C ARG A 75 6.56 11.72 -11.84
N LEU A 76 5.68 11.01 -11.14
CA LEU A 76 4.45 11.60 -10.58
C LEU A 76 4.76 12.75 -9.62
N LEU A 77 5.74 12.56 -8.73
CA LEU A 77 6.13 13.60 -7.78
C LEU A 77 6.65 14.87 -8.47
N ARG A 78 7.35 14.74 -9.58
CA ARG A 78 7.82 15.87 -10.40
C ARG A 78 6.69 16.53 -11.17
N GLU A 79 5.82 15.75 -11.81
CA GLU A 79 4.66 16.26 -12.56
C GLU A 79 3.72 17.08 -11.66
N GLN A 80 3.63 16.73 -10.39
CA GLN A 80 2.84 17.44 -9.38
C GLN A 80 3.62 18.51 -8.60
N ASN A 81 4.88 18.80 -8.96
CA ASN A 81 5.75 19.77 -8.30
C ASN A 81 5.91 19.53 -6.78
N LEU A 82 5.94 18.25 -6.35
CA LEU A 82 5.99 17.89 -4.94
C LEU A 82 7.41 17.75 -4.39
N ILE A 83 8.45 17.69 -5.22
CA ILE A 83 9.85 17.55 -4.79
C ILE A 83 10.40 18.91 -4.43
N LEU A 84 10.81 19.09 -3.17
CA LEU A 84 11.51 20.28 -2.72
C LEU A 84 13.02 20.18 -3.01
N GLU A 85 13.68 21.36 -3.07
CA GLU A 85 15.12 21.41 -3.26
C GLU A 85 15.86 20.62 -2.17
N GLY A 86 16.81 19.77 -2.58
CA GLY A 86 17.58 18.92 -1.67
C GLY A 86 16.87 17.66 -1.17
N GLU A 87 15.58 17.46 -1.47
CA GLU A 87 14.88 16.24 -1.07
C GLU A 87 15.23 15.05 -1.95
N THR A 88 15.40 13.90 -1.30
CA THR A 88 15.42 12.59 -1.98
C THR A 88 14.00 12.07 -2.16
N VAL A 89 13.80 11.14 -3.12
CA VAL A 89 12.47 10.51 -3.36
C VAL A 89 11.84 9.95 -2.07
N PRO A 90 12.56 9.19 -1.22
CA PRO A 90 11.99 8.72 0.03
C PRO A 90 11.59 9.83 1.01
N MET A 91 12.35 10.93 1.07
CA MET A 91 12.02 12.08 1.92
C MET A 91 10.75 12.76 1.44
N THR A 92 10.65 13.02 0.14
CA THR A 92 9.44 13.59 -0.47
C THR A 92 8.21 12.73 -0.18
N ILE A 93 8.30 11.40 -0.38
CA ILE A 93 7.20 10.47 -0.09
C ILE A 93 6.79 10.55 1.38
N CYS A 94 7.75 10.48 2.31
CA CYS A 94 7.47 10.56 3.74
C CYS A 94 6.75 11.86 4.11
N ARG A 95 7.17 12.99 3.55
CA ARG A 95 6.55 14.29 3.78
C ARG A 95 5.15 14.36 3.17
N VAL A 96 5.01 14.00 1.89
CA VAL A 96 3.73 14.10 1.15
C VAL A 96 2.66 13.20 1.77
N LEU A 97 3.04 11.99 2.19
CA LEU A 97 2.12 11.04 2.80
C LEU A 97 2.02 11.17 4.33
N ASN A 98 2.77 12.10 4.95
CA ASN A 98 2.88 12.24 6.40
C ASN A 98 3.23 10.91 7.10
N ARG A 99 4.31 10.25 6.63
CA ARG A 99 4.73 8.93 7.12
C ARG A 99 6.17 8.94 7.64
N ASN A 100 6.44 8.07 8.60
CA ASN A 100 7.79 7.83 9.07
C ASN A 100 8.63 7.07 8.04
N ARG A 101 9.94 7.29 8.05
CA ARG A 101 10.86 6.67 7.09
C ARG A 101 10.86 5.14 7.16
N HIS A 102 10.63 4.55 8.33
CA HIS A 102 10.59 3.10 8.50
C HIS A 102 9.32 2.44 7.92
N ASN A 103 8.26 3.22 7.66
CA ASN A 103 7.04 2.73 7.03
C ASN A 103 7.10 2.76 5.49
N VAL A 104 8.22 3.23 4.92
CA VAL A 104 8.35 3.45 3.48
C VAL A 104 9.61 2.80 2.95
N THR A 105 9.47 1.93 1.97
CA THR A 105 10.57 1.37 1.18
C THR A 105 10.45 1.84 -0.26
N VAL A 106 11.54 2.39 -0.81
CA VAL A 106 11.62 2.77 -2.22
C VAL A 106 12.69 1.92 -2.88
N SER A 107 12.37 1.26 -3.99
CA SER A 107 13.35 0.47 -4.74
C SER A 107 14.46 1.36 -5.31
N LYS A 108 15.62 0.78 -5.58
CA LYS A 108 16.71 1.47 -6.28
C LYS A 108 16.28 1.81 -7.70
N LYS A 109 16.85 2.88 -8.26
CA LYS A 109 16.64 3.25 -9.68
C LYS A 109 16.92 2.05 -10.59
N GLY A 110 15.99 1.76 -11.50
CA GLY A 110 16.09 0.62 -12.43
C GLY A 110 15.63 -0.73 -11.84
N HIS A 111 15.23 -0.78 -10.57
CA HIS A 111 14.70 -2.00 -9.94
C HIS A 111 13.23 -1.83 -9.58
N LYS A 112 12.45 -2.90 -9.71
CA LYS A 112 11.07 -2.96 -9.23
C LYS A 112 11.01 -3.26 -7.74
N ALA A 113 9.97 -2.77 -7.06
CA ALA A 113 9.72 -3.05 -5.66
C ALA A 113 9.08 -4.42 -5.41
N ASP A 114 8.45 -5.02 -6.44
CA ASP A 114 7.66 -6.26 -6.35
C ASP A 114 8.38 -7.39 -5.59
N GLY A 115 9.65 -7.66 -5.98
CA GLY A 115 10.42 -8.71 -5.33
C GLY A 115 10.69 -8.45 -3.86
N LEU A 116 11.01 -7.19 -3.50
CA LEU A 116 11.26 -6.78 -2.12
C LEU A 116 9.97 -6.90 -1.29
N LEU A 117 8.85 -6.41 -1.83
CA LEU A 117 7.53 -6.47 -1.22
C LEU A 117 7.12 -7.92 -0.93
N ILE A 118 7.16 -8.79 -1.94
CA ILE A 118 6.79 -10.20 -1.83
C ILE A 118 7.67 -10.93 -0.83
N LYS A 119 9.00 -10.73 -0.87
CA LYS A 119 9.93 -11.33 0.09
C LYS A 119 9.62 -10.89 1.52
N TYR A 120 9.38 -9.61 1.72
CA TYR A 120 9.06 -9.05 3.04
C TYR A 120 7.74 -9.63 3.57
N ALA A 121 6.69 -9.61 2.76
CA ALA A 121 5.37 -10.13 3.12
C ALA A 121 5.39 -11.63 3.43
N ASP A 122 6.06 -12.44 2.60
CA ASP A 122 6.15 -13.91 2.80
C ASP A 122 6.92 -14.28 4.07
N ARG A 123 8.05 -13.59 4.33
CA ARG A 123 8.86 -13.81 5.54
C ARG A 123 8.06 -13.52 6.81
N ASN A 124 7.29 -12.45 6.82
CA ASN A 124 6.56 -11.96 7.99
C ASN A 124 5.09 -12.43 8.03
N LYS A 125 4.63 -13.19 6.99
CA LYS A 125 3.24 -13.66 6.87
C LYS A 125 2.23 -12.51 6.91
N ILE A 126 2.53 -11.41 6.22
CA ILE A 126 1.73 -10.17 6.19
C ILE A 126 0.87 -10.14 4.93
N THR A 127 -0.34 -9.60 5.04
CA THR A 127 -1.23 -9.40 3.90
C THR A 127 -0.71 -8.31 2.97
N VAL A 128 -0.69 -8.60 1.67
CA VAL A 128 -0.34 -7.68 0.59
C VAL A 128 -1.60 -7.10 -0.03
N LEU A 129 -1.63 -5.79 -0.19
CA LEU A 129 -2.64 -5.08 -0.97
C LEU A 129 -2.04 -4.69 -2.32
N SER A 130 -2.47 -5.35 -3.39
CA SER A 130 -2.01 -5.09 -4.77
C SER A 130 -2.95 -5.72 -5.78
N ASN A 131 -3.07 -5.10 -6.94
CA ASN A 131 -3.76 -5.66 -8.12
C ASN A 131 -2.80 -6.41 -9.05
N ASP A 132 -1.49 -6.42 -8.78
CA ASP A 132 -0.55 -7.18 -9.58
C ASP A 132 -0.75 -8.68 -9.35
N LYS A 133 -0.61 -9.42 -10.45
CA LYS A 133 -0.64 -10.89 -10.41
C LYS A 133 0.71 -11.50 -9.99
N PHE A 134 1.76 -10.68 -9.93
CA PHE A 134 3.14 -11.12 -9.62
C PHE A 134 3.62 -12.27 -10.51
N ASN A 135 3.19 -12.28 -11.79
CA ASN A 135 3.53 -13.34 -12.75
C ASN A 135 4.83 -13.04 -13.53
N LYS A 136 5.34 -11.81 -13.42
CA LYS A 136 6.52 -11.34 -14.15
C LYS A 136 7.76 -11.20 -13.25
N LEU A 137 7.78 -11.94 -12.14
CA LEU A 137 8.95 -12.00 -11.26
C LEU A 137 10.03 -12.84 -11.95
N GLU A 138 11.24 -12.31 -12.03
CA GLU A 138 12.36 -12.99 -12.73
C GLU A 138 13.08 -13.99 -11.81
N ASP A 139 13.13 -13.69 -10.51
CA ASP A 139 13.81 -14.53 -9.53
C ASP A 139 12.90 -15.67 -9.04
N ARG A 140 13.42 -16.91 -9.12
CA ARG A 140 12.71 -18.13 -8.68
C ARG A 140 12.25 -18.04 -7.21
N PHE A 141 13.06 -17.40 -6.37
CA PHE A 141 12.72 -17.20 -4.96
C PHE A 141 11.46 -16.34 -4.81
N TYR A 142 11.36 -15.24 -5.53
CA TYR A 142 10.20 -14.34 -5.50
C TYR A 142 8.96 -15.03 -6.07
N ILE A 143 9.09 -15.82 -7.13
CA ILE A 143 7.99 -16.62 -7.70
C ILE A 143 7.43 -17.57 -6.65
N GLN A 144 8.28 -18.29 -5.92
CA GLN A 144 7.86 -19.20 -4.85
C GLN A 144 7.20 -18.48 -3.68
N SER A 145 7.74 -17.32 -3.27
CA SER A 145 7.14 -16.50 -2.22
C SER A 145 5.77 -15.98 -2.62
N ALA A 146 5.60 -15.50 -3.86
CA ALA A 146 4.31 -15.05 -4.38
C ALA A 146 3.29 -16.21 -4.42
N ALA A 147 3.71 -17.41 -4.81
CA ALA A 147 2.85 -18.58 -4.80
C ALA A 147 2.39 -18.93 -3.38
N ARG A 148 3.27 -18.91 -2.38
CA ARG A 148 2.90 -19.16 -0.98
C ARG A 148 1.91 -18.12 -0.46
N LEU A 149 2.14 -16.84 -0.73
CA LEU A 149 1.21 -15.77 -0.34
C LEU A 149 -0.17 -15.94 -0.98
N LYS A 150 -0.23 -16.28 -2.28
CA LYS A 150 -1.48 -16.55 -3.00
C LYS A 150 -2.23 -17.74 -2.39
N ASN A 151 -1.54 -18.87 -2.18
CA ASN A 151 -2.14 -20.09 -1.63
C ASN A 151 -2.68 -19.89 -0.21
N ASN A 152 -2.05 -18.98 0.56
CA ASN A 152 -2.51 -18.60 1.91
C ASN A 152 -3.56 -17.47 1.91
N GLY A 153 -4.00 -17.00 0.74
CA GLY A 153 -4.97 -15.90 0.65
C GLY A 153 -4.47 -14.55 1.16
N LEU A 154 -3.14 -14.37 1.23
CA LEU A 154 -2.50 -13.16 1.76
C LEU A 154 -2.29 -12.06 0.71
N ILE A 155 -2.72 -12.25 -0.54
CA ILE A 155 -2.77 -11.18 -1.55
C ILE A 155 -4.22 -10.79 -1.75
N LYS A 156 -4.53 -9.53 -1.42
CA LYS A 156 -5.87 -8.95 -1.56
C LYS A 156 -5.86 -7.89 -2.65
N ARG A 157 -6.92 -7.86 -3.43
CA ARG A 157 -7.12 -6.87 -4.49
C ARG A 157 -7.78 -5.61 -3.96
N VAL A 158 -7.56 -4.51 -4.65
CA VAL A 158 -8.14 -3.21 -4.33
C VAL A 158 -8.76 -2.64 -5.60
N SER A 159 -9.97 -2.14 -5.51
CA SER A 159 -10.66 -1.48 -6.62
C SER A 159 -11.01 -0.05 -6.28
N LEU A 160 -11.08 0.81 -7.29
CA LEU A 160 -11.63 2.16 -7.15
C LEU A 160 -13.16 2.07 -7.32
N ILE A 161 -13.91 2.33 -6.25
CA ILE A 161 -15.37 2.27 -6.21
C ILE A 161 -15.88 3.60 -5.65
N ASP A 162 -16.75 4.29 -6.41
CA ASP A 162 -17.32 5.59 -6.02
C ASP A 162 -16.27 6.60 -5.54
N GLY A 163 -15.11 6.65 -6.21
CA GLY A 163 -14.02 7.58 -5.90
C GLY A 163 -13.17 7.20 -4.68
N ALA A 164 -13.33 6.01 -4.09
CA ALA A 164 -12.53 5.52 -2.98
C ALA A 164 -11.90 4.15 -3.30
N LEU A 165 -10.68 3.90 -2.80
CA LEU A 165 -10.06 2.58 -2.87
C LEU A 165 -10.77 1.63 -1.89
N THR A 166 -11.14 0.45 -2.37
CA THR A 166 -11.88 -0.55 -1.60
C THR A 166 -11.22 -1.92 -1.75
N ILE A 167 -11.01 -2.63 -0.65
CA ILE A 167 -10.45 -3.99 -0.66
C ILE A 167 -11.55 -4.99 -1.06
N MET A 168 -11.17 -5.91 -1.97
CA MET A 168 -12.05 -6.91 -2.57
C MET A 168 -11.90 -8.27 -1.90
#